data_668f94f7a98c3fad3f15e273b214425b
#
_entry.id   668f94f7a98c3fad3f15e273b214425b
#
_cell.length_a   1.000
_cell.length_b   1.000
_cell.length_c   1.000
_cell.angle_alpha   90.00
_cell.angle_beta   90.00
_cell.angle_gamma   90.00
#
_symmetry.space_group_name_H-M   'P 1'
#
loop_
_entity.id
_entity.type
_entity.pdbx_description
1 polymer ?
#
loop_
_entity_poly.entity_id
_entity_poly.type
_entity_poly.pdbx_seq_one_letter_code
_entity_poly.pdbx_strand_id
1 'polypeptide(L)'
;MTARTVEWEGKYLRIVRDGRWEFVERCGGIHAVVIVAEHDNKVVLVEQVRVPLGNRKCIELPAGLVGDEDDKGVEETAIKELEEETGFTAERIEVIGEFFSSPGMVAEGFTLVRAHGLHRIGEGGGNDHEDIEVHLVPRDRITEFVSMKRAEGCGIDTKMLLLLASDILG
;
A
#
# COMPACT_ATOMS: atom_id res chain seq x y z
N MET A 1 32.96 4.95 -15.54
CA MET A 1 31.69 4.56 -14.91
C MET A 1 31.90 4.72 -13.41
N THR A 2 31.20 5.63 -12.78
CA THR A 2 31.20 5.77 -11.31
C THR A 2 30.57 4.49 -10.75
N ALA A 3 31.26 3.84 -9.80
CA ALA A 3 30.77 2.61 -9.19
C ALA A 3 29.56 2.92 -8.31
N ARG A 4 28.56 2.04 -8.35
CA ARG A 4 27.46 2.05 -7.38
C ARG A 4 28.01 1.76 -5.99
N THR A 5 27.69 2.62 -5.01
CA THR A 5 28.15 2.52 -3.63
C THR A 5 26.95 2.57 -2.67
N VAL A 6 27.04 1.84 -1.56
CA VAL A 6 26.12 1.97 -0.45
C VAL A 6 26.68 3.00 0.51
N GLU A 7 25.99 4.10 0.69
CA GLU A 7 26.42 5.21 1.55
C GLU A 7 25.97 5.00 3.01
N TRP A 8 24.82 4.34 3.20
CA TRP A 8 24.30 3.95 4.49
C TRP A 8 23.43 2.72 4.37
N GLU A 9 23.46 1.81 5.33
CA GLU A 9 22.63 0.63 5.40
C GLU A 9 22.12 0.41 6.82
N GLY A 10 20.80 0.28 6.95
CA GLY A 10 20.09 -0.13 8.16
C GLY A 10 19.55 -1.56 8.02
N LYS A 11 18.64 -1.92 8.93
CA LYS A 11 17.99 -3.25 8.90
C LYS A 11 17.09 -3.45 7.67
N TYR A 12 16.34 -2.43 7.28
CA TYR A 12 15.29 -2.51 6.27
C TYR A 12 15.58 -1.74 4.99
N LEU A 13 16.34 -0.66 5.11
CA LEU A 13 16.61 0.29 4.04
C LEU A 13 18.09 0.58 3.92
N ARG A 14 18.51 0.96 2.71
CA ARG A 14 19.84 1.51 2.46
C ARG A 14 19.77 2.71 1.52
N ILE A 15 20.74 3.62 1.66
CA ILE A 15 20.95 4.73 0.75
C ILE A 15 22.06 4.35 -0.21
N VAL A 16 21.78 4.48 -1.48
CA VAL A 16 22.68 4.10 -2.58
C VAL A 16 23.02 5.32 -3.39
N ARG A 17 24.30 5.43 -3.78
CA ARG A 17 24.78 6.36 -4.82
C ARG A 17 25.14 5.58 -6.08
N ASP A 18 24.64 6.06 -7.21
CA ASP A 18 25.02 5.57 -8.54
C ASP A 18 25.25 6.78 -9.47
N GLY A 19 26.50 7.06 -9.73
CA GLY A 19 26.90 8.28 -10.42
C GLY A 19 26.49 9.54 -9.65
N ARG A 20 25.58 10.33 -10.22
CA ARG A 20 25.02 11.54 -9.61
C ARG A 20 23.69 11.30 -8.85
N TRP A 21 23.18 10.07 -8.89
CA TRP A 21 21.92 9.72 -8.25
C TRP A 21 22.15 9.23 -6.84
N GLU A 22 21.34 9.72 -5.92
CA GLU A 22 21.23 9.25 -4.54
C GLU A 22 19.78 8.83 -4.34
N PHE A 23 19.55 7.60 -3.89
CA PHE A 23 18.22 7.04 -3.73
C PHE A 23 18.17 5.99 -2.63
N VAL A 24 16.95 5.68 -2.18
CA VAL A 24 16.69 4.66 -1.15
C VAL A 24 16.20 3.37 -1.81
N GLU A 25 16.64 2.23 -1.31
CA GLU A 25 16.11 0.92 -1.67
C GLU A 25 15.91 0.04 -0.43
N ARG A 26 15.05 -0.95 -0.55
CA ARG A 26 14.88 -1.97 0.51
C ARG A 26 16.02 -2.97 0.49
N CYS A 27 16.39 -3.44 1.70
CA CYS A 27 17.27 -4.59 1.86
C CYS A 27 16.48 -5.90 1.61
N GLY A 28 17.15 -6.96 1.14
CA GLY A 28 16.58 -8.31 1.08
C GLY A 28 15.68 -8.62 -0.13
N GLY A 29 15.53 -7.71 -1.09
CA GLY A 29 14.70 -7.96 -2.29
C GLY A 29 13.19 -7.94 -2.04
N ILE A 30 12.77 -7.39 -0.89
CA ILE A 30 11.37 -7.22 -0.49
C ILE A 30 10.71 -6.16 -1.37
N HIS A 31 9.48 -6.41 -1.80
CA HIS A 31 8.67 -5.43 -2.54
C HIS A 31 7.24 -5.38 -1.99
N ALA A 32 6.51 -4.32 -2.28
CA ALA A 32 5.15 -4.17 -1.79
C ALA A 32 4.12 -4.78 -2.75
N VAL A 33 3.02 -5.32 -2.20
CA VAL A 33 1.78 -5.58 -2.93
C VAL A 33 0.71 -4.59 -2.45
N VAL A 34 -0.06 -4.03 -3.38
CA VAL A 34 -1.14 -3.08 -3.11
C VAL A 34 -2.44 -3.63 -3.69
N ILE A 35 -3.49 -3.62 -2.91
CA ILE A 35 -4.71 -4.38 -3.18
C ILE A 35 -5.89 -3.43 -3.46
N VAL A 36 -6.45 -3.49 -4.67
CA VAL A 36 -7.77 -2.91 -4.96
C VAL A 36 -8.82 -3.94 -4.59
N ALA A 37 -9.59 -3.66 -3.56
CA ALA A 37 -10.62 -4.55 -3.01
C ALA A 37 -11.97 -3.83 -2.96
N GLU A 38 -13.01 -4.46 -3.51
CA GLU A 38 -14.38 -3.93 -3.51
C GLU A 38 -15.36 -5.01 -3.03
N HIS A 39 -16.26 -4.62 -2.13
CA HIS A 39 -17.34 -5.46 -1.62
C HIS A 39 -18.65 -4.66 -1.58
N ASP A 40 -19.73 -5.20 -2.18
CA ASP A 40 -21.04 -4.55 -2.24
C ASP A 40 -21.00 -3.08 -2.73
N ASN A 41 -20.28 -2.83 -3.83
CA ASN A 41 -20.08 -1.50 -4.42
C ASN A 41 -19.38 -0.49 -3.49
N LYS A 42 -18.63 -0.98 -2.49
CA LYS A 42 -17.80 -0.18 -1.59
C LYS A 42 -16.36 -0.60 -1.73
N VAL A 43 -15.48 0.38 -1.77
CA VAL A 43 -14.04 0.16 -1.76
C VAL A 43 -13.59 -0.06 -0.31
N VAL A 44 -12.74 -1.06 -0.11
CA VAL A 44 -12.10 -1.34 1.16
C VAL A 44 -10.85 -0.45 1.26
N LEU A 45 -10.80 0.40 2.27
CA LEU A 45 -9.68 1.29 2.57
C LEU A 45 -9.22 1.06 4.00
N VAL A 46 -7.97 1.39 4.25
CA VAL A 46 -7.38 1.33 5.59
C VAL A 46 -6.90 2.71 6.03
N GLU A 47 -7.00 2.97 7.33
CA GLU A 47 -6.45 4.15 7.99
C GLU A 47 -5.49 3.69 9.07
N GLN A 48 -4.23 4.12 9.00
CA GLN A 48 -3.21 3.74 9.96
C GLN A 48 -2.23 4.88 10.22
N VAL A 49 -1.55 4.81 11.36
CA VAL A 49 -0.50 5.77 11.72
C VAL A 49 0.77 5.50 10.92
N ARG A 50 1.28 6.52 10.25
CA ARG A 50 2.57 6.44 9.53
C ARG A 50 3.64 7.27 10.24
N VAL A 51 4.56 6.57 10.91
CA VAL A 51 5.70 7.18 11.61
C VAL A 51 6.52 8.14 10.73
N PRO A 52 6.84 7.81 9.46
CA PRO A 52 7.56 8.72 8.57
C PRO A 52 6.81 10.03 8.27
N LEU A 53 5.51 10.08 8.48
CA LEU A 53 4.68 11.28 8.34
C LEU A 53 4.52 12.04 9.67
N GLY A 54 5.39 11.80 10.64
CA GLY A 54 5.30 12.41 11.98
C GLY A 54 4.17 11.84 12.82
N ASN A 55 3.92 10.54 12.73
CA ASN A 55 2.79 9.82 13.37
C ASN A 55 1.41 10.30 12.89
N ARG A 56 1.34 10.78 11.69
CA ARG A 56 0.08 11.18 11.07
C ARG A 56 -0.68 9.94 10.59
N LYS A 57 -1.99 9.91 10.81
CA LYS A 57 -2.87 8.92 10.19
C LYS A 57 -2.89 9.12 8.67
N CYS A 58 -2.96 8.03 7.92
CA CYS A 58 -2.97 8.04 6.46
C CYS A 58 -4.06 7.11 5.94
N ILE A 59 -4.79 7.55 4.92
CA ILE A 59 -5.77 6.74 4.19
C ILE A 59 -5.06 6.08 3.01
N GLU A 60 -5.20 4.77 2.92
CA GLU A 60 -4.46 3.93 1.98
C GLU A 60 -5.33 2.80 1.41
N LEU A 61 -4.89 2.20 0.32
CA LEU A 61 -5.33 0.88 -0.08
C LEU A 61 -4.67 -0.17 0.82
N PRO A 62 -5.31 -1.31 1.11
CA PRO A 62 -4.66 -2.43 1.81
C PRO A 62 -3.37 -2.83 1.09
N ALA A 63 -2.31 -3.12 1.83
CA ALA A 63 -0.99 -3.38 1.26
C ALA A 63 -0.09 -4.14 2.23
N GLY A 64 0.77 -5.00 1.69
CA GLY A 64 1.75 -5.71 2.49
C GLY A 64 3.08 -5.92 1.80
N LEU A 65 4.00 -6.64 2.45
CA LEU A 65 5.35 -6.89 1.97
C LEU A 65 5.52 -8.34 1.52
N VAL A 66 5.88 -8.50 0.25
CA VAL A 66 6.21 -9.80 -0.36
C VAL A 66 7.66 -10.13 -0.07
N GLY A 67 7.92 -11.33 0.50
CA GLY A 67 9.27 -11.81 0.79
C GLY A 67 9.83 -11.38 2.16
N ASP A 68 9.02 -10.83 3.05
CA ASP A 68 9.49 -10.42 4.40
C ASP A 68 9.50 -11.61 5.39
N GLU A 69 8.44 -12.40 5.46
CA GLU A 69 8.30 -13.48 6.44
C GLU A 69 8.36 -14.90 5.87
N ASP A 70 7.92 -15.09 4.63
CA ASP A 70 7.80 -16.39 3.96
C ASP A 70 8.13 -16.25 2.46
N ASP A 71 8.53 -17.36 1.79
CA ASP A 71 8.67 -17.46 0.32
C ASP A 71 7.30 -17.43 -0.42
N LYS A 72 6.32 -16.68 0.10
CA LYS A 72 4.99 -16.56 -0.51
C LYS A 72 5.03 -15.65 -1.72
N GLY A 73 4.27 -16.05 -2.73
CA GLY A 73 4.08 -15.25 -3.93
C GLY A 73 3.18 -14.02 -3.69
N VAL A 74 3.09 -13.16 -4.69
CA VAL A 74 2.28 -11.93 -4.65
C VAL A 74 0.82 -12.20 -4.30
N GLU A 75 0.21 -13.24 -4.90
CA GLU A 75 -1.21 -13.55 -4.71
C GLU A 75 -1.51 -14.04 -3.29
N GLU A 76 -0.65 -14.93 -2.75
CA GLU A 76 -0.81 -15.45 -1.39
C GLU A 76 -0.59 -14.36 -0.34
N THR A 77 0.43 -13.51 -0.55
CA THR A 77 0.67 -12.35 0.32
C THR A 77 -0.52 -11.40 0.28
N ALA A 78 -1.06 -11.09 -0.90
CA ALA A 78 -2.22 -10.22 -1.03
C ALA A 78 -3.46 -10.74 -0.28
N ILE A 79 -3.72 -12.05 -0.32
CA ILE A 79 -4.83 -12.65 0.44
C ILE A 79 -4.57 -12.52 1.95
N LYS A 80 -3.36 -12.89 2.41
CA LYS A 80 -2.97 -12.80 3.83
C LYS A 80 -3.14 -11.38 4.37
N GLU A 81 -2.58 -10.39 3.68
CA GLU A 81 -2.65 -8.99 4.10
C GLU A 81 -4.09 -8.45 4.09
N LEU A 82 -4.88 -8.83 3.07
CA LEU A 82 -6.29 -8.48 3.02
C LEU A 82 -7.06 -9.02 4.23
N GLU A 83 -6.78 -10.25 4.63
CA GLU A 83 -7.39 -10.89 5.80
C GLU A 83 -6.96 -10.21 7.11
N GLU A 84 -5.66 -9.97 7.30
CA GLU A 84 -5.10 -9.38 8.52
C GLU A 84 -5.51 -7.92 8.69
N GLU A 85 -5.34 -7.10 7.66
CA GLU A 85 -5.66 -5.67 7.73
C GLU A 85 -7.17 -5.40 7.74
N THR A 86 -7.97 -6.14 6.95
CA THR A 86 -9.35 -5.75 6.66
C THR A 86 -10.42 -6.72 7.12
N GLY A 87 -10.06 -7.95 7.45
CA GLY A 87 -11.02 -9.02 7.76
C GLY A 87 -11.77 -9.55 6.54
N PHE A 88 -11.35 -9.22 5.33
CA PHE A 88 -11.87 -9.79 4.10
C PHE A 88 -10.88 -10.79 3.50
N THR A 89 -11.40 -11.85 2.89
CA THR A 89 -10.64 -12.72 2.00
C THR A 89 -11.18 -12.60 0.57
N ALA A 90 -10.45 -13.17 -0.41
CA ALA A 90 -10.82 -13.12 -1.82
C ALA A 90 -10.76 -14.52 -2.44
N GLU A 91 -11.66 -14.79 -3.39
CA GLU A 91 -11.64 -16.05 -4.16
C GLU A 91 -10.50 -16.08 -5.18
N ARG A 92 -10.10 -14.91 -5.69
CA ARG A 92 -9.07 -14.79 -6.72
C ARG A 92 -8.36 -13.43 -6.65
N ILE A 93 -7.06 -13.45 -6.83
CA ILE A 93 -6.25 -12.26 -7.03
C ILE A 93 -5.89 -12.14 -8.52
N GLU A 94 -6.04 -10.95 -9.07
CA GLU A 94 -5.63 -10.59 -10.42
C GLU A 94 -4.46 -9.63 -10.35
N VAL A 95 -3.31 -10.02 -10.86
CA VAL A 95 -2.13 -9.14 -10.96
C VAL A 95 -2.35 -8.16 -12.11
N ILE A 96 -2.38 -6.85 -11.79
CA ILE A 96 -2.54 -5.78 -12.78
C ILE A 96 -1.18 -5.39 -13.37
N GLY A 97 -0.14 -5.29 -12.53
CA GLY A 97 1.21 -4.97 -12.96
C GLY A 97 2.07 -4.31 -11.89
N GLU A 98 3.30 -3.96 -12.27
CA GLU A 98 4.27 -3.28 -11.42
C GLU A 98 4.19 -1.77 -11.62
N PHE A 99 4.28 -1.01 -10.52
CA PHE A 99 4.23 0.44 -10.49
C PHE A 99 5.28 0.98 -9.51
N PHE A 100 5.63 2.26 -9.67
CA PHE A 100 6.60 2.96 -8.83
C PHE A 100 5.98 4.21 -8.22
N SER A 101 6.13 4.39 -6.90
CA SER A 101 5.54 5.53 -6.20
C SER A 101 6.36 6.81 -6.35
N SER A 102 7.69 6.72 -6.35
CA SER A 102 8.58 7.88 -6.43
C SER A 102 9.93 7.52 -7.10
N PRO A 103 9.94 7.22 -8.41
CA PRO A 103 11.11 6.64 -9.11
C PRO A 103 12.33 7.57 -9.20
N GLY A 104 12.19 8.83 -8.82
CA GLY A 104 13.32 9.78 -8.72
C GLY A 104 14.04 9.76 -7.37
N MET A 105 13.49 9.09 -6.35
CA MET A 105 14.02 9.11 -4.99
C MET A 105 14.12 7.72 -4.35
N VAL A 106 13.23 6.81 -4.70
CA VAL A 106 13.20 5.45 -4.17
C VAL A 106 13.18 4.44 -5.31
N ALA A 107 13.91 3.34 -5.15
CA ALA A 107 13.89 2.22 -6.09
C ALA A 107 12.74 1.23 -5.78
N GLU A 108 11.94 1.50 -4.74
CA GLU A 108 10.82 0.65 -4.38
C GLU A 108 9.70 0.74 -5.43
N GLY A 109 9.35 -0.40 -6.00
CA GLY A 109 8.13 -0.62 -6.74
C GLY A 109 7.07 -1.32 -5.88
N PHE A 110 5.86 -1.43 -6.40
CA PHE A 110 4.81 -2.26 -5.85
C PHE A 110 4.07 -2.99 -6.96
N THR A 111 3.60 -4.18 -6.65
CA THR A 111 2.68 -4.90 -7.52
C THR A 111 1.26 -4.49 -7.17
N LEU A 112 0.53 -3.90 -8.12
CA LEU A 112 -0.90 -3.64 -7.97
C LEU A 112 -1.68 -4.89 -8.32
N VAL A 113 -2.59 -5.28 -7.44
CA VAL A 113 -3.50 -6.39 -7.65
C VAL A 113 -4.95 -5.98 -7.44
N ARG A 114 -5.88 -6.72 -8.04
CA ARG A 114 -7.31 -6.63 -7.76
C ARG A 114 -7.80 -7.92 -7.12
N ALA A 115 -8.50 -7.79 -6.00
CA ALA A 115 -9.15 -8.88 -5.32
C ALA A 115 -10.59 -9.07 -5.84
N HIS A 116 -10.96 -10.30 -6.15
CA HIS A 116 -12.29 -10.68 -6.66
C HIS A 116 -12.97 -11.68 -5.73
N GLY A 117 -14.31 -11.61 -5.66
CA GLY A 117 -15.09 -12.52 -4.83
C GLY A 117 -14.84 -12.32 -3.35
N LEU A 118 -14.83 -11.05 -2.90
CA LEU A 118 -14.58 -10.73 -1.48
C LEU A 118 -15.72 -11.23 -0.60
N HIS A 119 -15.33 -11.83 0.53
CA HIS A 119 -16.25 -12.12 1.62
C HIS A 119 -15.56 -11.89 2.97
N ARG A 120 -16.35 -11.44 3.95
CA ARG A 120 -15.82 -11.09 5.26
C ARG A 120 -15.64 -12.34 6.11
N ILE A 121 -14.48 -12.47 6.73
CA ILE A 121 -14.12 -13.58 7.62
C ILE A 121 -13.75 -13.14 9.03
N GLY A 122 -13.52 -11.84 9.25
CA GLY A 122 -13.09 -11.29 10.52
C GLY A 122 -13.33 -9.78 10.65
N GLU A 123 -12.80 -9.20 11.70
CA GLU A 123 -12.88 -7.75 11.94
C GLU A 123 -11.76 -6.99 11.20
N GLY A 124 -10.60 -7.63 10.96
CA GLY A 124 -9.39 -6.95 10.50
C GLY A 124 -8.74 -6.16 11.63
N GLY A 125 -7.97 -5.15 11.27
CA GLY A 125 -7.32 -4.26 12.23
C GLY A 125 -5.79 -4.39 12.26
N GLY A 126 -5.22 -5.27 11.45
CA GLY A 126 -3.79 -5.57 11.42
C GLY A 126 -3.38 -6.60 12.47
N ASN A 127 -2.10 -6.69 12.72
CA ASN A 127 -1.50 -7.56 13.72
C ASN A 127 -1.26 -6.83 15.06
N ASP A 128 -0.66 -7.50 16.05
CA ASP A 128 -0.41 -6.96 17.40
C ASP A 128 0.42 -5.65 17.45
N HIS A 129 1.03 -5.25 16.34
CA HIS A 129 1.87 -4.06 16.23
C HIS A 129 1.26 -2.96 15.34
N GLU A 130 0.08 -3.21 14.78
CA GLU A 130 -0.63 -2.32 13.88
C GLU A 130 -1.97 -1.93 14.48
N ASP A 131 -2.35 -0.67 14.30
CA ASP A 131 -3.65 -0.13 14.69
C ASP A 131 -4.30 0.39 13.40
N ILE A 132 -5.05 -0.50 12.75
CA ILE A 132 -5.66 -0.26 11.44
C ILE A 132 -7.16 -0.12 11.60
N GLU A 133 -7.70 1.01 11.17
CA GLU A 133 -9.14 1.24 11.05
C GLU A 133 -9.61 0.95 9.61
N VAL A 134 -10.59 0.06 9.46
CA VAL A 134 -11.12 -0.36 8.16
C VAL A 134 -12.31 0.50 7.75
N HIS A 135 -12.26 1.05 6.54
CA HIS A 135 -13.33 1.85 5.96
C HIS A 135 -13.94 1.16 4.73
N LEU A 136 -15.26 1.00 4.72
CA LEU A 136 -16.05 0.56 3.55
C LEU A 136 -16.71 1.77 2.92
N VAL A 137 -16.08 2.34 1.90
CA VAL A 137 -16.51 3.60 1.28
C VAL A 137 -17.24 3.34 -0.02
N PRO A 138 -18.51 3.78 -0.18
CA PRO A 138 -19.21 3.68 -1.46
C PRO A 138 -18.36 4.32 -2.57
N ARG A 139 -18.28 3.65 -3.72
CA ARG A 139 -17.39 4.06 -4.82
C ARG A 139 -17.66 5.48 -5.31
N ASP A 140 -18.92 5.89 -5.33
CA ASP A 140 -19.38 7.22 -5.70
C ASP A 140 -19.16 8.30 -4.62
N ARG A 141 -18.71 7.90 -3.42
CA ARG A 141 -18.45 8.79 -2.28
C ARG A 141 -16.97 8.92 -1.90
N ILE A 142 -16.07 8.34 -2.69
CA ILE A 142 -14.63 8.34 -2.36
C ILE A 142 -14.07 9.75 -2.29
N THR A 143 -14.43 10.64 -3.22
CA THR A 143 -13.96 12.02 -3.25
C THR A 143 -14.40 12.81 -2.02
N GLU A 144 -15.65 12.60 -1.60
CA GLU A 144 -16.18 13.22 -0.37
C GLU A 144 -15.47 12.67 0.87
N PHE A 145 -15.30 11.35 0.97
CA PHE A 145 -14.57 10.70 2.06
C PHE A 145 -13.13 11.22 2.17
N VAL A 146 -12.40 11.28 1.05
CA VAL A 146 -11.03 11.81 1.02
C VAL A 146 -10.99 13.28 1.45
N SER A 147 -11.96 14.09 1.03
CA SER A 147 -12.04 15.49 1.42
C SER A 147 -12.29 15.65 2.91
N MET A 148 -13.16 14.83 3.49
CA MET A 148 -13.43 14.79 4.93
C MET A 148 -12.17 14.40 5.71
N LYS A 149 -11.50 13.31 5.32
CA LYS A 149 -10.27 12.83 5.98
C LYS A 149 -9.11 13.83 5.90
N ARG A 150 -8.99 14.56 4.80
CA ARG A 150 -8.04 15.69 4.71
C ARG A 150 -8.35 16.80 5.69
N ALA A 151 -9.63 17.14 5.86
CA ALA A 151 -10.05 18.16 6.84
C ALA A 151 -9.78 17.73 8.29
N GLU A 152 -9.83 16.44 8.58
CA GLU A 152 -9.43 15.84 9.86
C GLU A 152 -7.90 15.80 10.07
N GLY A 153 -7.13 16.14 9.04
CA GLY A 153 -5.66 16.15 9.11
C GLY A 153 -5.00 14.86 8.62
N CYS A 154 -5.72 13.87 8.10
CA CYS A 154 -5.14 12.64 7.58
C CYS A 154 -4.27 12.89 6.33
N GLY A 155 -3.19 12.14 6.20
CA GLY A 155 -2.49 11.95 4.93
C GLY A 155 -3.36 11.15 3.97
N ILE A 156 -3.14 11.34 2.68
CA ILE A 156 -3.77 10.51 1.65
C ILE A 156 -2.65 9.94 0.80
N ASP A 157 -2.56 8.63 0.77
CA ASP A 157 -1.53 7.95 -0.03
C ASP A 157 -1.74 8.20 -1.52
N THR A 158 -0.66 8.32 -2.28
CA THR A 158 -0.71 8.61 -3.72
C THR A 158 -1.44 7.54 -4.52
N LYS A 159 -1.45 6.30 -4.06
CA LYS A 159 -2.16 5.19 -4.70
C LYS A 159 -3.68 5.39 -4.73
N MET A 160 -4.21 6.22 -3.80
CA MET A 160 -5.62 6.63 -3.81
C MET A 160 -6.01 7.42 -5.07
N LEU A 161 -5.04 7.98 -5.82
CA LEU A 161 -5.31 8.65 -7.11
C LEU A 161 -5.92 7.71 -8.14
N LEU A 162 -5.71 6.40 -8.04
CA LEU A 162 -6.37 5.39 -8.87
C LEU A 162 -7.90 5.46 -8.75
N LEU A 163 -8.40 5.77 -7.55
CA LEU A 163 -9.82 5.85 -7.26
C LEU A 163 -10.42 7.24 -7.54
N LEU A 164 -9.57 8.27 -7.58
CA LEU A 164 -9.94 9.67 -7.77
C LEU A 164 -9.73 10.16 -9.21
N ALA A 165 -9.22 9.31 -10.10
CA ALA A 165 -8.76 9.73 -11.42
C ALA A 165 -9.87 10.38 -12.27
N SER A 166 -11.11 9.87 -12.23
CA SER A 166 -12.24 10.44 -12.95
C SER A 166 -12.58 11.85 -12.50
N ASP A 167 -12.45 12.15 -11.21
CA ASP A 167 -12.81 13.45 -10.64
C ASP A 167 -11.70 14.50 -10.78
N ILE A 168 -10.44 14.00 -10.97
CA ILE A 168 -9.27 14.88 -11.17
C ILE A 168 -9.08 15.22 -12.64
N LEU A 169 -9.35 14.26 -13.53
CA LEU A 169 -9.10 14.41 -14.97
C LEU A 169 -10.30 15.04 -15.74
N GLY A 170 -11.48 15.11 -15.12
CA GLY A 170 -12.69 15.76 -15.64
C GLY A 170 -13.45 14.89 -16.62
#